data_5d8c519901b3391ec53d7fc2c8e81d26
#
_entry.id   5d8c519901b3391ec53d7fc2c8e81d26
#
_cell.length_a   1.000
_cell.length_b   1.000
_cell.length_c   1.000
_cell.angle_alpha   90.00
_cell.angle_beta   90.00
_cell.angle_gamma   90.00
#
_symmetry.space_group_name_H-M   'P 1'
#
loop_
_entity.id
_entity.type
_entity.pdbx_description
1 polymer ?
#
loop_
_entity_poly.entity_id
_entity_poly.type
_entity_poly.pdbx_seq_one_letter_code
_entity_poly.pdbx_strand_id
1 'polypeptide(L)'
;LIFYSHKGREALADKFGAALVSALGDVCETASYTREDLAALAAQQLNALAQKIRARLGLTLSAGADVRDYVAAQCTTQKGAAGLSACTDRIFRALSEYCLQTDETLTGTVTLTAGPEGLLFRLNDGADQPLFDLLPAAYTGALDAIRAEINELVGLAPVKEYVFGLADNLQVQQRRAAAGLKTASLSMHMIFTGNPGTGKTTIARLVAKYLKAIGA
;
A
#
# COMPACT_ATOMS: atom_id res chain seq x y z
N LEU A 1 20.50 7.08 21.59
CA LEU A 1 19.99 5.83 21.01
C LEU A 1 18.49 5.79 21.24
N ILE A 2 17.69 5.56 20.19
CA ILE A 2 16.22 5.50 20.28
C ILE A 2 15.80 4.04 20.06
N PHE A 3 15.04 3.48 20.97
CA PHE A 3 14.49 2.14 20.85
C PHE A 3 12.99 2.21 20.59
N TYR A 4 12.51 1.41 19.66
CA TYR A 4 11.09 1.22 19.40
C TYR A 4 10.65 -0.17 19.83
N SER A 5 9.55 -0.27 20.55
CA SER A 5 8.96 -1.54 20.97
C SER A 5 7.44 -1.48 20.85
N HIS A 6 6.83 -2.57 20.39
CA HIS A 6 5.39 -2.77 20.43
C HIS A 6 4.88 -3.25 21.80
N LYS A 7 5.79 -3.50 22.73
CA LYS A 7 5.47 -3.98 24.07
C LYS A 7 5.86 -2.91 25.08
N GLY A 8 5.03 -2.73 26.09
CA GLY A 8 5.24 -1.76 27.15
C GLY A 8 6.52 -2.01 27.97
N ARG A 9 6.81 -1.08 28.86
CA ARG A 9 8.03 -1.07 29.70
C ARG A 9 8.22 -2.35 30.53
N GLU A 10 7.13 -2.93 31.04
CA GLU A 10 7.17 -4.17 31.84
C GLU A 10 7.70 -5.35 31.02
N ALA A 11 7.21 -5.51 29.80
CA ALA A 11 7.68 -6.60 28.92
C ALA A 11 9.13 -6.41 28.45
N LEU A 12 9.65 -5.19 28.44
CA LEU A 12 11.07 -4.91 28.21
C LEU A 12 11.92 -5.32 29.42
N ALA A 13 11.41 -5.07 30.64
CA ALA A 13 12.08 -5.49 31.86
C ALA A 13 12.19 -7.02 31.98
N ASP A 14 11.12 -7.73 31.64
CA ASP A 14 11.09 -9.19 31.61
C ASP A 14 12.09 -9.80 30.62
N LYS A 15 12.26 -9.16 29.47
CA LYS A 15 13.11 -9.70 28.40
C LYS A 15 14.58 -9.30 28.52
N PHE A 16 14.86 -8.09 28.97
CA PHE A 16 16.21 -7.51 28.97
C PHE A 16 16.74 -7.19 30.34
N GLY A 17 15.95 -7.42 31.42
CA GLY A 17 16.29 -7.14 32.77
C GLY A 17 16.03 -5.71 33.23
N ALA A 18 15.75 -5.55 34.52
CA ALA A 18 15.40 -4.26 35.13
C ALA A 18 16.55 -3.23 35.03
N ALA A 19 17.80 -3.68 35.01
CA ALA A 19 18.97 -2.80 34.89
C ALA A 19 19.01 -2.05 33.57
N LEU A 20 18.68 -2.72 32.46
CA LEU A 20 18.60 -2.05 31.15
C LEU A 20 17.47 -1.03 31.15
N VAL A 21 16.31 -1.41 31.64
CA VAL A 21 15.13 -0.52 31.64
C VAL A 21 15.34 0.70 32.52
N SER A 22 16.10 0.56 33.63
CA SER A 22 16.48 1.68 34.48
C SER A 22 17.51 2.61 33.81
N ALA A 23 18.33 2.09 32.92
CA ALA A 23 19.30 2.86 32.13
C ALA A 23 18.68 3.56 30.92
N LEU A 24 17.45 3.17 30.50
CA LEU A 24 16.69 3.88 29.49
C LEU A 24 16.21 5.21 30.12
N GLY A 25 16.42 6.30 29.39
CA GLY A 25 15.92 7.62 29.76
C GLY A 25 14.38 7.71 29.68
N ASP A 26 13.88 8.76 29.09
CA ASP A 26 12.45 8.99 28.95
C ASP A 26 11.79 7.91 28.08
N VAL A 27 10.69 7.35 28.58
CA VAL A 27 9.86 6.39 27.87
C VAL A 27 8.58 7.10 27.44
N CYS A 28 8.39 7.22 26.13
CA CYS A 28 7.16 7.74 25.54
C CYS A 28 6.29 6.56 25.11
N GLU A 29 5.16 6.39 25.76
CA GLU A 29 4.16 5.41 25.37
C GLU A 29 3.09 6.09 24.50
N THR A 30 2.82 5.51 23.34
CA THR A 30 1.75 5.97 22.46
C THR A 30 0.51 5.11 22.66
N ALA A 31 -0.63 5.74 22.91
CA ALA A 31 -1.89 5.04 22.98
C ALA A 31 -2.31 4.47 21.61
N SER A 32 -3.09 3.40 21.62
CA SER A 32 -3.74 2.89 20.40
C SER A 32 -4.75 3.91 19.89
N TYR A 33 -4.90 3.99 18.56
CA TYR A 33 -5.91 4.85 17.95
C TYR A 33 -7.31 4.47 18.40
N THR A 34 -8.08 5.46 18.79
CA THR A 34 -9.52 5.31 19.01
C THR A 34 -10.27 5.27 17.67
N ARG A 35 -11.53 4.86 17.70
CA ARG A 35 -12.37 4.89 16.49
C ARG A 35 -12.52 6.31 15.92
N GLU A 36 -12.57 7.31 16.78
CA GLU A 36 -12.66 8.72 16.41
C GLU A 36 -11.36 9.19 15.75
N ASP A 37 -10.20 8.81 16.28
CA ASP A 37 -8.89 9.11 15.69
C ASP A 37 -8.77 8.50 14.29
N LEU A 38 -9.20 7.25 14.11
CA LEU A 38 -9.16 6.58 12.81
C LEU A 38 -10.09 7.24 11.80
N ALA A 39 -11.28 7.68 12.22
CA ALA A 39 -12.19 8.42 11.36
C ALA A 39 -11.61 9.78 10.95
N ALA A 40 -10.96 10.49 11.88
CA ALA A 40 -10.30 11.76 11.60
C ALA A 40 -9.11 11.58 10.63
N LEU A 41 -8.29 10.57 10.84
CA LEU A 41 -7.18 10.22 9.95
C LEU A 41 -7.68 9.83 8.55
N ALA A 42 -8.73 9.02 8.46
CA ALA A 42 -9.34 8.64 7.20
C ALA A 42 -9.90 9.86 6.45
N ALA A 43 -10.55 10.79 7.15
CA ALA A 43 -11.01 12.04 6.55
C ALA A 43 -9.85 12.89 6.02
N GLN A 44 -8.75 12.99 6.76
CA GLN A 44 -7.55 13.70 6.32
C GLN A 44 -6.95 13.06 5.06
N GLN A 45 -6.84 11.74 5.03
CA GLN A 45 -6.31 11.00 3.88
C GLN A 45 -7.22 11.14 2.64
N LEU A 46 -8.54 11.11 2.81
CA LEU A 46 -9.50 11.34 1.72
C LEU A 46 -9.44 12.76 1.19
N ASN A 47 -9.25 13.77 2.04
CA ASN A 47 -9.06 15.16 1.61
C ASN A 47 -7.78 15.32 0.79
N ALA A 48 -6.66 14.71 1.24
CA ALA A 48 -5.41 14.70 0.50
C ALA A 48 -5.57 13.98 -0.85
N LEU A 49 -6.29 12.85 -0.87
CA LEU A 49 -6.62 12.13 -2.09
C LEU A 49 -7.45 13.00 -3.05
N ALA A 50 -8.47 13.70 -2.56
CA ALA A 50 -9.30 14.59 -3.38
C ALA A 50 -8.48 15.70 -4.04
N GLN A 51 -7.56 16.32 -3.31
CA GLN A 51 -6.63 17.31 -3.85
C GLN A 51 -5.71 16.71 -4.92
N LYS A 52 -5.18 15.51 -4.68
CA LYS A 52 -4.32 14.77 -5.62
C LYS A 52 -5.05 14.41 -6.91
N ILE A 53 -6.31 13.96 -6.81
CA ILE A 53 -7.17 13.63 -7.95
C ILE A 53 -7.47 14.90 -8.75
N ARG A 54 -7.85 15.99 -8.09
CA ARG A 54 -8.12 17.27 -8.74
C ARG A 54 -6.91 17.80 -9.50
N ALA A 55 -5.72 17.76 -8.86
CA ALA A 55 -4.50 18.28 -9.44
C ALA A 55 -3.96 17.44 -10.59
N ARG A 56 -4.15 16.11 -10.58
CA ARG A 56 -3.54 15.21 -11.55
C ARG A 56 -4.49 14.65 -12.61
N LEU A 57 -5.75 14.48 -12.25
CA LEU A 57 -6.76 13.88 -13.13
C LEU A 57 -7.82 14.89 -13.58
N GLY A 58 -7.85 16.11 -13.00
CA GLY A 58 -8.85 17.12 -13.33
C GLY A 58 -10.27 16.80 -12.82
N LEU A 59 -10.42 15.74 -12.02
CA LEU A 59 -11.69 15.27 -11.48
C LEU A 59 -11.94 15.79 -10.08
N THR A 60 -13.21 15.97 -9.71
CA THR A 60 -13.62 16.28 -8.34
C THR A 60 -14.04 15.00 -7.64
N LEU A 61 -13.46 14.70 -6.47
CA LEU A 61 -13.83 13.53 -5.67
C LEU A 61 -14.95 13.88 -4.70
N SER A 62 -16.01 13.08 -4.70
CA SER A 62 -17.09 13.08 -3.68
C SER A 62 -17.05 11.74 -2.96
N ALA A 63 -16.91 11.77 -1.64
CA ALA A 63 -16.87 10.57 -0.80
C ALA A 63 -17.67 10.82 0.47
N GLY A 64 -18.60 9.94 0.79
CA GLY A 64 -19.47 9.99 1.96
C GLY A 64 -18.84 9.45 3.24
N ALA A 65 -19.65 9.38 4.29
CA ALA A 65 -19.25 8.81 5.58
C ALA A 65 -18.94 7.30 5.47
N ASP A 66 -19.66 6.59 4.62
CA ASP A 66 -19.50 5.17 4.30
C ASP A 66 -18.07 4.87 3.76
N VAL A 67 -17.59 5.70 2.83
CA VAL A 67 -16.22 5.58 2.29
C VAL A 67 -15.17 5.90 3.33
N ARG A 68 -15.41 6.92 4.16
CA ARG A 68 -14.51 7.25 5.28
C ARG A 68 -14.40 6.08 6.25
N ASP A 69 -15.52 5.46 6.62
CA ASP A 69 -15.54 4.33 7.54
C ASP A 69 -14.89 3.09 6.91
N TYR A 70 -15.08 2.87 5.59
CA TYR A 70 -14.37 1.84 4.84
C TYR A 70 -12.85 2.05 4.87
N VAL A 71 -12.37 3.27 4.64
CA VAL A 71 -10.94 3.60 4.70
C VAL A 71 -10.41 3.43 6.13
N ALA A 72 -11.15 3.90 7.15
CA ALA A 72 -10.77 3.74 8.55
C ALA A 72 -10.62 2.26 8.95
N ALA A 73 -11.48 1.38 8.43
CA ALA A 73 -11.42 -0.06 8.66
C ALA A 73 -10.15 -0.74 8.07
N GLN A 74 -9.42 -0.07 7.17
CA GLN A 74 -8.15 -0.58 6.65
C GLN A 74 -7.00 -0.46 7.66
N CYS A 75 -7.19 0.28 8.75
CA CYS A 75 -6.26 0.29 9.87
C CYS A 75 -6.40 -0.99 10.69
N THR A 76 -5.55 -1.97 10.40
CA THR A 76 -5.49 -3.23 11.16
C THR A 76 -4.33 -3.21 12.13
N THR A 77 -4.35 -4.10 13.12
CA THR A 77 -3.24 -4.28 14.09
C THR A 77 -1.88 -4.52 13.42
N GLN A 78 -1.89 -5.11 12.22
CA GLN A 78 -0.66 -5.39 11.46
C GLN A 78 -0.21 -4.22 10.60
N LYS A 79 -1.15 -3.50 9.97
CA LYS A 79 -0.86 -2.43 9.00
C LYS A 79 -0.81 -1.04 9.64
N GLY A 80 -1.43 -0.87 10.82
CA GLY A 80 -1.53 0.43 11.47
C GLY A 80 -2.11 1.50 10.54
N ALA A 81 -1.76 2.75 10.76
CA ALA A 81 -2.19 3.88 9.92
C ALA A 81 -1.69 3.80 8.46
N ALA A 82 -0.65 3.01 8.17
CA ALA A 82 -0.17 2.79 6.80
C ALA A 82 -1.23 2.09 5.92
N GLY A 83 -2.18 1.34 6.52
CA GLY A 83 -3.31 0.76 5.82
C GLY A 83 -4.21 1.80 5.15
N LEU A 84 -4.40 2.95 5.78
CA LEU A 84 -5.20 4.04 5.23
C LEU A 84 -4.55 4.64 3.98
N SER A 85 -3.24 4.94 4.07
CA SER A 85 -2.48 5.48 2.94
C SER A 85 -2.43 4.49 1.77
N ALA A 86 -2.23 3.20 2.04
CA ALA A 86 -2.25 2.16 1.01
C ALA A 86 -3.63 2.07 0.32
N CYS A 87 -4.73 2.20 1.09
CA CYS A 87 -6.07 2.22 0.54
C CYS A 87 -6.29 3.43 -0.38
N THR A 88 -5.96 4.63 0.06
CA THR A 88 -6.11 5.86 -0.75
C THR A 88 -5.22 5.86 -1.99
N ASP A 89 -4.02 5.32 -1.91
CA ASP A 89 -3.15 5.15 -3.09
C ASP A 89 -3.74 4.13 -4.09
N ARG A 90 -4.36 3.07 -3.59
CA ARG A 90 -5.06 2.09 -4.43
C ARG A 90 -6.27 2.71 -5.14
N ILE A 91 -7.05 3.55 -4.44
CA ILE A 91 -8.15 4.32 -5.04
C ILE A 91 -7.61 5.24 -6.15
N PHE A 92 -6.56 6.00 -5.86
CA PHE A 92 -5.94 6.89 -6.84
C PHE A 92 -5.48 6.15 -8.11
N ARG A 93 -4.85 4.98 -7.94
CA ARG A 93 -4.40 4.15 -9.07
C ARG A 93 -5.56 3.65 -9.91
N ALA A 94 -6.63 3.15 -9.28
CA ALA A 94 -7.81 2.66 -9.99
C ALA A 94 -8.45 3.77 -10.85
N LEU A 95 -8.62 4.96 -10.28
CA LEU A 95 -9.14 6.10 -11.03
C LEU A 95 -8.19 6.59 -12.12
N SER A 96 -6.88 6.54 -11.89
CA SER A 96 -5.88 6.86 -12.92
C SER A 96 -5.93 5.88 -14.07
N GLU A 97 -6.11 4.60 -13.80
CA GLU A 97 -6.26 3.54 -14.81
C GLU A 97 -7.53 3.76 -15.65
N TYR A 98 -8.63 4.09 -14.98
CA TYR A 98 -9.88 4.45 -15.68
C TYR A 98 -9.69 5.63 -16.62
N CYS A 99 -9.02 6.69 -16.18
CA CYS A 99 -8.73 7.85 -17.03
C CYS A 99 -7.81 7.51 -18.22
N LEU A 100 -6.89 6.54 -18.06
CA LEU A 100 -6.00 6.10 -19.13
C LEU A 100 -6.71 5.22 -20.18
N GLN A 101 -7.72 4.44 -19.76
CA GLN A 101 -8.49 3.58 -20.65
C GLN A 101 -9.54 4.36 -21.43
N THR A 102 -9.95 5.52 -20.91
CA THR A 102 -10.92 6.40 -21.55
C THR A 102 -10.14 7.50 -22.26
N ASP A 103 -10.02 7.43 -23.59
CA ASP A 103 -9.18 8.31 -24.44
C ASP A 103 -9.61 9.80 -24.45
N GLU A 104 -10.53 10.21 -23.57
CA GLU A 104 -11.04 11.58 -23.46
C GLU A 104 -10.50 12.27 -22.20
N THR A 105 -10.28 13.58 -22.28
CA THR A 105 -10.04 14.42 -21.08
C THR A 105 -11.29 14.40 -20.21
N LEU A 106 -11.34 13.44 -19.27
CA LEU A 106 -12.45 13.28 -18.35
C LEU A 106 -12.55 14.51 -17.43
N THR A 107 -13.71 15.13 -17.43
CA THR A 107 -14.03 16.21 -16.49
C THR A 107 -15.31 15.85 -15.74
N GLY A 108 -15.41 16.25 -14.48
CA GLY A 108 -16.62 16.00 -13.71
C GLY A 108 -16.34 15.54 -12.28
N THR A 109 -17.37 14.95 -11.67
CA THR A 109 -17.32 14.47 -10.30
C THR A 109 -17.32 12.95 -10.25
N VAL A 110 -16.33 12.39 -9.58
CA VAL A 110 -16.29 10.98 -9.21
C VAL A 110 -16.89 10.83 -7.82
N THR A 111 -18.00 10.12 -7.74
CA THR A 111 -18.64 9.75 -6.47
C THR A 111 -18.18 8.35 -6.07
N LEU A 112 -17.63 8.22 -4.88
CA LEU A 112 -17.33 6.92 -4.27
C LEU A 112 -18.42 6.54 -3.28
N THR A 113 -18.76 5.25 -3.26
CA THR A 113 -19.69 4.64 -2.28
C THR A 113 -19.10 3.32 -1.80
N ALA A 114 -19.34 2.99 -0.53
CA ALA A 114 -18.91 1.71 0.02
C ALA A 114 -20.04 0.69 -0.12
N GLY A 115 -19.79 -0.36 -0.90
CA GLY A 115 -20.69 -1.51 -1.06
C GLY A 115 -20.24 -2.74 -0.27
N PRO A 116 -21.03 -3.81 -0.27
CA PRO A 116 -20.73 -5.05 0.46
C PRO A 116 -19.47 -5.76 -0.05
N GLU A 117 -19.16 -5.64 -1.33
CA GLU A 117 -18.01 -6.27 -1.98
C GLU A 117 -16.81 -5.32 -2.14
N GLY A 118 -16.89 -4.07 -1.66
CA GLY A 118 -15.82 -3.09 -1.76
C GLY A 118 -16.28 -1.70 -2.16
N LEU A 119 -15.36 -0.90 -2.67
CA LEU A 119 -15.69 0.45 -3.12
C LEU A 119 -16.25 0.42 -4.56
N LEU A 120 -17.35 1.14 -4.74
CA LEU A 120 -17.93 1.47 -6.04
C LEU A 120 -17.56 2.89 -6.40
N PHE A 121 -17.45 3.18 -7.69
CA PHE A 121 -17.31 4.53 -8.20
C PHE A 121 -18.32 4.81 -9.29
N ARG A 122 -18.68 6.07 -9.42
CA ARG A 122 -19.54 6.60 -10.46
C ARG A 122 -18.98 7.92 -10.94
N LEU A 123 -18.85 8.08 -12.25
CA LEU A 123 -18.47 9.34 -12.86
C LEU A 123 -19.73 10.09 -13.29
N ASN A 124 -19.94 11.29 -12.76
CA ASN A 124 -21.14 12.10 -12.97
C ASN A 124 -22.42 11.30 -12.67
N ASP A 125 -23.36 11.23 -13.63
CA ASP A 125 -24.63 10.50 -13.54
C ASP A 125 -24.54 9.09 -14.16
N GLY A 126 -23.34 8.53 -14.32
CA GLY A 126 -23.12 7.19 -14.87
C GLY A 126 -23.59 6.07 -13.94
N ALA A 127 -23.35 4.82 -14.32
CA ALA A 127 -23.63 3.65 -13.49
C ALA A 127 -22.54 3.44 -12.42
N ASP A 128 -22.94 2.87 -11.28
CA ASP A 128 -21.99 2.42 -10.27
C ASP A 128 -21.19 1.22 -10.79
N GLN A 129 -19.88 1.29 -10.66
CA GLN A 129 -18.95 0.24 -11.09
C GLN A 129 -17.99 -0.10 -9.96
N PRO A 130 -17.58 -1.39 -9.83
CA PRO A 130 -16.57 -1.78 -8.86
C PRO A 130 -15.25 -1.06 -9.15
N LEU A 131 -14.78 -0.28 -8.19
CA LEU A 131 -13.59 0.55 -8.36
C LEU A 131 -12.32 -0.27 -8.63
N PHE A 132 -12.17 -1.39 -7.92
CA PHE A 132 -10.93 -2.15 -7.96
C PHE A 132 -10.85 -3.15 -9.13
N ASP A 133 -11.95 -3.38 -9.83
CA ASP A 133 -11.97 -4.18 -11.07
C ASP A 133 -11.29 -3.43 -12.23
N LEU A 134 -11.16 -2.10 -12.10
CA LEU A 134 -10.40 -1.27 -13.03
C LEU A 134 -8.88 -1.54 -12.97
N LEU A 135 -8.41 -2.10 -11.86
CA LEU A 135 -6.99 -2.43 -11.71
C LEU A 135 -6.68 -3.69 -12.51
N PRO A 136 -5.55 -3.70 -13.27
CA PRO A 136 -5.08 -4.93 -13.92
C PRO A 136 -5.04 -6.09 -12.92
N ALA A 137 -5.29 -7.32 -13.39
CA ALA A 137 -5.30 -8.53 -12.54
C ALA A 137 -4.03 -8.70 -11.68
N ALA A 138 -2.92 -8.11 -12.11
CA ALA A 138 -1.68 -7.99 -11.33
C ALA A 138 -1.83 -7.17 -10.03
N TYR A 139 -2.87 -6.35 -9.91
CA TYR A 139 -3.15 -5.51 -8.72
C TYR A 139 -4.26 -6.04 -7.83
N THR A 140 -4.99 -7.06 -8.26
CA THR A 140 -5.98 -7.71 -7.43
C THR A 140 -5.27 -8.60 -6.41
N GLY A 141 -5.71 -8.59 -5.17
CA GLY A 141 -5.34 -9.38 -3.97
C GLY A 141 -4.12 -10.32 -3.97
N ALA A 142 -3.76 -10.89 -5.14
CA ALA A 142 -2.62 -11.79 -5.26
C ALA A 142 -1.27 -11.10 -4.99
N LEU A 143 -1.08 -9.85 -5.45
CA LEU A 143 0.15 -9.09 -5.16
C LEU A 143 0.26 -8.70 -3.69
N ASP A 144 -0.87 -8.28 -3.09
CA ASP A 144 -0.89 -7.93 -1.68
C ASP A 144 -0.64 -9.17 -0.81
N ALA A 145 -1.18 -10.33 -1.20
CA ALA A 145 -0.93 -11.59 -0.53
C ALA A 145 0.55 -12.01 -0.64
N ILE A 146 1.16 -11.91 -1.82
CA ILE A 146 2.59 -12.22 -2.01
C ILE A 146 3.48 -11.21 -1.27
N ARG A 147 3.12 -9.92 -1.27
CA ARG A 147 3.81 -8.91 -0.46
C ARG A 147 3.73 -9.20 1.03
N ALA A 148 2.58 -9.62 1.53
CA ALA A 148 2.41 -10.03 2.91
C ALA A 148 3.30 -11.25 3.21
N GLU A 149 3.29 -12.28 2.36
CA GLU A 149 4.14 -13.48 2.48
C GLU A 149 5.65 -13.13 2.49
N ILE A 150 6.09 -12.18 1.66
CA ILE A 150 7.46 -11.66 1.69
C ILE A 150 7.74 -10.90 3.01
N ASN A 151 6.77 -10.13 3.51
CA ASN A 151 6.95 -9.36 4.73
C ASN A 151 6.96 -10.22 5.99
N GLU A 152 6.31 -11.38 5.99
CA GLU A 152 6.34 -12.36 7.09
C GLU A 152 7.73 -12.99 7.29
N LEU A 153 8.58 -13.02 6.26
CA LEU A 153 9.95 -13.48 6.42
C LEU A 153 10.69 -12.61 7.42
N VAL A 154 11.28 -13.22 8.43
CA VAL A 154 12.04 -12.51 9.45
C VAL A 154 13.35 -11.97 8.86
N GLY A 155 13.62 -10.69 9.05
CA GLY A 155 14.83 -10.03 8.54
C GLY A 155 14.76 -9.73 7.03
N LEU A 156 15.92 -9.76 6.36
CA LEU A 156 16.06 -9.53 4.91
C LEU A 156 15.54 -8.17 4.41
N ALA A 157 15.50 -7.15 5.28
CA ALA A 157 14.98 -5.83 4.97
C ALA A 157 15.58 -5.23 3.67
N PRO A 158 16.91 -5.26 3.42
CA PRO A 158 17.48 -4.74 2.17
C PRO A 158 17.00 -5.50 0.93
N VAL A 159 16.77 -6.82 1.04
CA VAL A 159 16.29 -7.64 -0.08
C VAL A 159 14.82 -7.31 -0.39
N LYS A 160 14.00 -7.15 0.64
CA LYS A 160 12.58 -6.75 0.48
C LYS A 160 12.46 -5.40 -0.19
N GLU A 161 13.20 -4.42 0.28
CA GLU A 161 13.22 -3.06 -0.28
C GLU A 161 13.67 -3.06 -1.74
N TYR A 162 14.73 -3.81 -2.07
CA TYR A 162 15.20 -3.98 -3.43
C TYR A 162 14.14 -4.60 -4.36
N VAL A 163 13.48 -5.67 -3.91
CA VAL A 163 12.44 -6.38 -4.70
C VAL A 163 11.23 -5.49 -4.95
N PHE A 164 10.79 -4.74 -3.93
CA PHE A 164 9.67 -3.82 -4.10
C PHE A 164 10.03 -2.63 -5.00
N GLY A 165 11.23 -2.08 -4.86
CA GLY A 165 11.73 -1.03 -5.75
C GLY A 165 11.89 -1.48 -7.20
N LEU A 166 12.30 -2.74 -7.43
CA LEU A 166 12.37 -3.31 -8.77
C LEU A 166 10.98 -3.43 -9.40
N ALA A 167 9.98 -3.84 -8.64
CA ALA A 167 8.60 -3.93 -9.11
C ALA A 167 8.05 -2.54 -9.50
N ASP A 168 8.30 -1.53 -8.70
CA ASP A 168 7.89 -0.16 -8.99
C ASP A 168 8.56 0.37 -10.27
N ASN A 169 9.85 0.07 -10.47
CA ASN A 169 10.57 0.41 -11.70
C ASN A 169 9.99 -0.29 -12.94
N LEU A 170 9.64 -1.57 -12.84
CA LEU A 170 9.01 -2.31 -13.93
C LEU A 170 7.69 -1.67 -14.36
N GLN A 171 6.83 -1.30 -13.40
CA GLN A 171 5.58 -0.64 -13.70
C GLN A 171 5.78 0.71 -14.39
N VAL A 172 6.79 1.49 -13.95
CA VAL A 172 7.15 2.73 -14.62
C VAL A 172 7.58 2.48 -16.06
N GLN A 173 8.40 1.45 -16.30
CA GLN A 173 8.84 1.10 -17.66
C GLN A 173 7.68 0.62 -18.54
N GLN A 174 6.78 -0.20 -18.01
CA GLN A 174 5.58 -0.63 -18.74
C GLN A 174 4.69 0.55 -19.13
N ARG A 175 4.47 1.51 -18.23
CA ARG A 175 3.73 2.75 -18.53
C ARG A 175 4.42 3.62 -19.58
N ARG A 176 5.75 3.72 -19.52
CA ARG A 176 6.53 4.44 -20.52
C ARG A 176 6.43 3.77 -21.90
N ALA A 177 6.48 2.43 -21.94
CA ALA A 177 6.28 1.66 -23.16
C ALA A 177 4.90 1.90 -23.76
N ALA A 178 3.85 1.85 -22.93
CA ALA A 178 2.47 2.13 -23.37
C ALA A 178 2.29 3.56 -23.89
N ALA A 179 3.05 4.52 -23.35
CA ALA A 179 3.07 5.92 -23.84
C ALA A 179 4.00 6.15 -25.04
N GLY A 180 4.56 5.09 -25.65
CA GLY A 180 5.48 5.20 -26.79
C GLY A 180 6.85 5.81 -26.46
N LEU A 181 7.20 5.93 -25.18
CA LEU A 181 8.46 6.49 -24.72
C LEU A 181 9.58 5.43 -24.73
N LYS A 182 10.80 5.87 -24.94
CA LYS A 182 11.97 4.96 -24.84
C LYS A 182 12.04 4.34 -23.44
N THR A 183 12.11 3.01 -23.40
CA THR A 183 12.27 2.21 -22.16
C THR A 183 13.67 1.67 -22.10
N ALA A 184 14.25 1.63 -20.90
CA ALA A 184 15.50 0.90 -20.66
C ALA A 184 15.19 -0.59 -20.45
N SER A 185 15.99 -1.49 -21.03
CA SER A 185 15.89 -2.91 -20.72
C SER A 185 16.35 -3.15 -19.28
N LEU A 186 15.44 -3.62 -18.43
CA LEU A 186 15.79 -4.04 -17.07
C LEU A 186 16.31 -5.48 -17.10
N SER A 187 17.53 -5.67 -16.60
CA SER A 187 18.07 -7.02 -16.39
C SER A 187 17.38 -7.67 -15.19
N MET A 188 16.75 -8.83 -15.42
CA MET A 188 16.09 -9.64 -14.40
C MET A 188 17.00 -10.71 -13.80
N HIS A 189 18.28 -10.69 -14.14
CA HIS A 189 19.24 -11.65 -13.59
C HIS A 189 19.53 -11.31 -12.12
N MET A 190 19.28 -12.26 -11.22
CA MET A 190 19.50 -12.11 -9.78
C MET A 190 20.37 -13.24 -9.26
N ILE A 191 21.31 -12.90 -8.39
CA ILE A 191 22.13 -13.87 -7.66
C ILE A 191 21.82 -13.72 -6.16
N PHE A 192 21.38 -14.82 -5.54
CA PHE A 192 21.12 -14.88 -4.11
C PHE A 192 22.30 -15.52 -3.40
N THR A 193 23.05 -14.73 -2.63
CA THR A 193 24.22 -15.18 -1.86
C THR A 193 23.93 -15.15 -0.37
N GLY A 194 24.64 -15.93 0.40
CA GLY A 194 24.50 -15.98 1.86
C GLY A 194 24.75 -17.38 2.44
N ASN A 195 24.77 -17.50 3.75
CA ASN A 195 25.05 -18.74 4.47
C ASN A 195 23.96 -19.81 4.25
N PRO A 196 24.27 -21.11 4.39
CA PRO A 196 23.27 -22.17 4.36
C PRO A 196 22.14 -21.90 5.40
N GLY A 197 20.90 -22.26 5.06
CA GLY A 197 19.76 -22.11 5.97
C GLY A 197 19.17 -20.69 6.12
N THR A 198 19.68 -19.67 5.44
CA THR A 198 19.21 -18.27 5.55
C THR A 198 17.98 -17.94 4.68
N GLY A 199 17.25 -18.94 4.17
CA GLY A 199 16.02 -18.71 3.41
C GLY A 199 16.21 -18.24 1.97
N LYS A 200 17.42 -18.36 1.37
CA LYS A 200 17.70 -17.93 -0.01
C LYS A 200 16.73 -18.50 -1.05
N THR A 201 16.47 -19.79 -0.99
CA THR A 201 15.56 -20.47 -1.93
C THR A 201 14.10 -20.03 -1.70
N THR A 202 13.72 -19.78 -0.46
CA THR A 202 12.38 -19.32 -0.10
C THR A 202 12.13 -17.94 -0.66
N ILE A 203 13.04 -16.99 -0.39
CA ILE A 203 12.92 -15.63 -0.91
C ILE A 203 12.99 -15.60 -2.45
N ALA A 204 13.84 -16.41 -3.09
CA ALA A 204 13.93 -16.48 -4.53
C ALA A 204 12.62 -16.95 -5.17
N ARG A 205 11.93 -17.94 -4.59
CA ARG A 205 10.61 -18.39 -5.04
C ARG A 205 9.54 -17.32 -4.90
N LEU A 206 9.54 -16.60 -3.77
CA LEU A 206 8.59 -15.51 -3.54
C LEU A 206 8.82 -14.33 -4.48
N VAL A 207 10.08 -13.98 -4.73
CA VAL A 207 10.45 -12.97 -5.72
C VAL A 207 9.98 -13.38 -7.11
N ALA A 208 10.19 -14.63 -7.52
CA ALA A 208 9.73 -15.13 -8.81
C ALA A 208 8.18 -15.08 -8.92
N LYS A 209 7.44 -15.46 -7.87
CA LYS A 209 5.98 -15.32 -7.82
C LYS A 209 5.57 -13.86 -7.96
N TYR A 210 6.26 -12.97 -7.25
CA TYR A 210 5.97 -11.53 -7.25
C TYR A 210 6.22 -10.90 -8.62
N LEU A 211 7.37 -11.16 -9.25
CA LEU A 211 7.71 -10.69 -10.58
C LEU A 211 6.72 -11.20 -11.64
N LYS A 212 6.37 -12.49 -11.59
CA LYS A 212 5.33 -13.06 -12.45
C LYS A 212 3.97 -12.36 -12.29
N ALA A 213 3.59 -12.04 -11.05
CA ALA A 213 2.31 -11.38 -10.77
C ALA A 213 2.26 -9.94 -11.29
N ILE A 214 3.40 -9.25 -11.43
CA ILE A 214 3.50 -7.91 -12.04
C ILE A 214 3.76 -7.94 -13.56
N GLY A 215 3.77 -9.13 -14.17
CA GLY A 215 3.93 -9.25 -15.62
C GLY A 215 5.37 -9.08 -16.12
N ALA A 216 6.34 -9.48 -15.31
CA ALA A 216 7.77 -9.47 -15.64
C ALA A 216 8.20 -10.79 -16.25
#